data_2fcae74555d0f981e0af5b96062c71aa
#
_entry.id   2fcae74555d0f981e0af5b96062c71aa
#
_cell.length_a   1.000
_cell.length_b   1.000
_cell.length_c   1.000
_cell.angle_alpha   90.00
_cell.angle_beta   90.00
_cell.angle_gamma   90.00
#
_symmetry.space_group_name_H-M   'P 1'
#
loop_
_entity.id
_entity.type
_entity.pdbx_description
1 polymer ?
#
loop_
_entity_poly.entity_id
_entity_poly.type
_entity_poly.pdbx_seq_one_letter_code
_entity_poly.pdbx_strand_id
1 'polypeptide(L)' 'MNKKIKYIAIVDCEIKKKDFKAGDTVDVQVPRWMVLQGLVLPEDKANKLEEE' A
#
# COMPACT_ATOMS: atom_id res chain seq x y z
N MET A 1 2.76 -21.69 -0.62
CA MET A 1 3.43 -20.72 -0.63
C MET A 1 2.80 -19.50 -0.32
N ASN A 2 3.16 -18.88 0.64
CA ASN A 2 2.65 -17.69 1.03
C ASN A 2 3.32 -16.59 0.47
N LYS A 3 2.70 -15.73 -0.22
CA LYS A 3 3.31 -14.63 -0.69
C LYS A 3 2.86 -13.49 0.04
N LYS A 4 3.71 -12.77 0.69
CA LYS A 4 3.34 -11.61 1.37
C LYS A 4 3.42 -10.51 0.39
N ILE A 5 2.34 -9.86 0.08
CA ILE A 5 2.32 -8.77 -0.85
C ILE A 5 2.53 -7.50 -0.10
N LYS A 6 3.51 -6.72 -0.49
CA LYS A 6 3.73 -5.44 0.16
C LYS A 6 2.96 -4.38 -0.59
N TYR A 7 2.50 -3.40 0.13
CA TYR A 7 1.75 -2.32 -0.46
C TYR A 7 2.52 -1.02 -0.28
N ILE A 8 2.23 -0.05 -1.12
CA ILE A 8 2.85 1.26 -1.02
C ILE A 8 1.74 2.25 -0.74
N ALA A 9 1.91 3.06 0.27
CA ALA A 9 0.90 4.06 0.60
C ALA A 9 1.00 5.17 -0.44
N ILE A 10 -0.14 5.55 -0.98
CA ILE A 10 -0.18 6.60 -1.98
C ILE A 10 -0.38 7.95 -1.30
N VAL A 11 -1.05 7.94 -0.16
CA VAL A 11 -1.28 9.16 0.59
C VAL A 11 -1.02 8.87 2.05
N ASP A 12 -0.91 9.90 2.84
CA ASP A 12 -0.71 9.72 4.26
C ASP A 12 -1.94 9.03 4.82
N CYS A 13 -1.73 7.99 5.59
CA CYS A 13 -2.85 7.27 6.18
C CYS A 13 -2.37 6.49 7.39
N GLU A 14 -3.32 6.01 8.15
CA GLU A 14 -3.01 5.24 9.32
C GLU A 14 -3.62 3.87 9.16
N ILE A 15 -2.84 2.82 9.35
CA ILE A 15 -3.32 1.45 9.23
C ILE A 15 -2.88 0.70 10.46
N LYS A 16 -3.84 0.11 11.16
CA LYS A 16 -3.55 -0.67 12.37
C LYS A 16 -2.72 0.11 13.36
N LYS A 17 -3.11 1.36 13.55
CA LYS A 17 -2.47 2.23 14.52
C LYS A 17 -1.04 2.59 14.16
N LYS A 18 -0.68 2.43 12.89
CA LYS A 18 0.63 2.85 12.46
C LYS A 18 0.44 3.93 11.42
N ASP A 19 1.22 4.99 11.48
CA ASP A 19 1.13 6.07 10.54
C ASP A 19 2.01 5.80 9.36
N PHE A 20 1.46 5.94 8.18
CA PHE A 20 2.23 5.79 6.96
C PHE A 20 2.10 7.06 6.13
N LYS A 21 3.16 7.42 5.46
CA LYS A 21 3.11 8.60 4.62
C LYS A 21 3.19 8.18 3.18
N ALA A 22 2.82 9.08 2.29
CA ALA A 22 2.84 8.79 0.87
C ALA A 22 4.23 8.29 0.49
N GLY A 23 4.29 7.17 -0.17
CA GLY A 23 5.56 6.58 -0.56
C GLY A 23 6.10 5.55 0.41
N ASP A 24 5.50 5.42 1.58
CA ASP A 24 5.98 4.45 2.55
C ASP A 24 5.55 3.05 2.18
N THR A 25 6.38 2.09 2.49
CA THR A 25 6.03 0.71 2.26
C THR A 25 5.18 0.23 3.43
N VAL A 26 4.05 -0.37 3.13
CA VAL A 26 3.15 -0.86 4.15
C VAL A 26 3.31 -2.35 4.24
N ASP A 27 3.83 -2.81 5.37
CA ASP A 27 4.04 -4.24 5.55
C ASP A 27 3.04 -4.83 6.53
N VAL A 28 1.93 -4.16 6.81
CA VAL A 28 0.89 -4.73 7.66
C VAL A 28 -0.28 -5.05 6.74
N GLN A 29 -1.21 -5.81 7.28
CA GLN A 29 -2.35 -6.20 6.49
C GLN A 29 -3.21 -4.99 6.21
N VAL A 30 -3.52 -4.74 4.96
CA VAL A 30 -4.26 -3.56 4.56
C VAL A 30 -5.73 -3.93 4.38
N PRO A 31 -6.65 -3.14 4.94
CA PRO A 31 -8.06 -3.41 4.74
C PRO A 31 -8.41 -3.26 3.28
N ARG A 32 -9.35 -4.08 2.84
CA ARG A 32 -9.71 -4.05 1.46
C ARG A 32 -10.25 -2.70 1.02
N TRP A 33 -10.98 -2.02 1.87
CA TRP A 33 -11.57 -0.75 1.50
C TRP A 33 -10.51 0.28 1.16
N MET A 34 -9.34 0.19 1.78
CA MET A 34 -8.28 1.13 1.48
C MET A 34 -7.72 0.89 0.09
N VAL A 35 -7.65 -0.34 -0.31
CA VAL A 35 -7.17 -0.67 -1.64
C VAL A 35 -8.20 -0.21 -2.66
N LEU A 36 -9.47 -0.41 -2.37
CA LEU A 36 -10.52 0.00 -3.28
C LEU A 36 -10.58 1.51 -3.44
N GLN A 37 -10.25 2.21 -2.38
CA GLN A 37 -10.26 3.65 -2.45
C GLN A 37 -9.01 4.21 -3.09
N GLY A 38 -8.02 3.40 -3.32
CA GLY A 38 -6.80 3.88 -3.93
C GLY A 38 -5.84 4.53 -2.97
N LEU A 39 -5.98 4.26 -1.69
CA LEU A 39 -5.07 4.84 -0.72
C LEU A 39 -3.75 4.11 -0.69
N VAL A 40 -3.75 2.84 -1.05
CA VAL A 40 -2.53 2.07 -1.14
C VAL A 40 -2.61 1.21 -2.38
N LEU A 41 -1.47 0.86 -2.94
CA LEU A 41 -1.42 0.00 -4.11
C LEU A 41 -0.42 -1.11 -3.86
N PRO A 42 -0.62 -2.28 -4.46
CA PRO A 42 0.38 -3.33 -4.36
C PRO A 42 1.68 -2.84 -4.96
N GLU A 43 2.76 -3.27 -4.38
CA GLU A 43 4.06 -2.83 -4.82
C GLU A 43 4.23 -3.06 -6.32
N ASP A 44 3.74 -4.16 -6.81
CA ASP A 44 3.81 -4.46 -8.19
C ASP A 44 3.16 -3.38 -9.04
N LYS A 45 1.99 -2.96 -8.69
CA LYS A 45 1.29 -1.96 -9.44
C LYS A 45 1.90 -0.59 -9.30
N ALA A 46 2.39 -0.31 -8.13
CA ALA A 46 3.02 0.98 -7.89
C ALA A 46 4.26 1.11 -8.77
N ASN A 47 5.01 0.05 -8.89
CA ASN A 47 6.17 0.07 -9.73
C ASN A 47 5.82 0.27 -11.19
N LYS A 48 4.74 -0.35 -11.61
CA LYS A 48 4.32 -0.18 -12.95
C LYS A 48 3.93 1.22 -13.25
N LEU A 49 3.25 1.86 -12.35
CA LEU A 49 2.87 3.22 -12.54
C LEU A 49 4.07 4.12 -12.69
N GLU A 50 5.08 3.85 -11.90
CA GLU A 50 6.23 4.65 -11.96
C GLU A 50 7.01 4.45 -13.21
N GLU A 51 6.99 3.30 -13.75
CA GLU A 51 7.73 3.02 -14.87
C GLU A 51 7.25 3.67 -16.10
N GLU A 52 6.15 4.16 -16.15
CA GLU A 52 5.62 4.73 -17.26
C GLU A 52 6.35 5.71 -17.92
#